data_90a54d0c66a48ab7eea160f58525e959
#
_entry.id   90a54d0c66a48ab7eea160f58525e959
#
_cell.length_a   1.000
_cell.length_b   1.000
_cell.length_c   1.000
_cell.angle_alpha   90.00
_cell.angle_beta   90.00
_cell.angle_gamma   90.00
#
_symmetry.space_group_name_H-M   'P 1'
#
loop_
_entity.id
_entity.type
_entity.pdbx_description
1 polymer ?
#
loop_
_entity_poly.entity_id
_entity_poly.type
_entity_poly.pdbx_seq_one_letter_code
_entity_poly.pdbx_strand_id
1 'polypeptide(L)'
;FYDFDKSTKDQVVKKQIQKPVDKAEKKVKKSIDKAEKKVKKPSNKIEKQVKKPKTKPKEKVAEVILPDLNLKTETVLNLFKDVDYSLNKVRFEKIVKPIYFTQFPKDLNAIQSSKLKKETFIKIVLPLIVAENEKILYDREKLKKISSKKFTTDGEKQWLRQKFLEYKVKKGSVEELTNRLDIIPNSLALAQAAKESGWGTSRFALEGNAIFGQWTWDGSGIAPLNRDKSKNHKILKFPILRASVKAYQNNLNTHKSYLKFREKRKELRKKNKKLNGLELSKTLGNYAQTGNEYIKILAQIIVQNRLMDFEPVRLANSGSKKRELNL
;
A
#
# COMPACT_ATOMS: atom_id res chain seq x y z
N PHE A 1 54.62 5.43 -19.62
CA PHE A 1 54.62 5.87 -21.06
C PHE A 1 53.24 5.56 -21.65
N TYR A 2 52.62 6.65 -22.10
CA TYR A 2 51.40 6.79 -22.93
C TYR A 2 50.03 6.55 -22.29
N ASP A 3 49.53 7.62 -21.73
CA ASP A 3 48.13 8.03 -21.73
C ASP A 3 47.64 8.20 -23.18
N PHE A 4 46.54 7.55 -23.54
CA PHE A 4 45.81 7.87 -24.77
C PHE A 4 44.38 8.21 -24.48
N ASP A 5 44.09 9.44 -24.74
CA ASP A 5 42.88 10.23 -24.59
C ASP A 5 41.57 9.53 -25.05
N LYS A 6 40.69 9.20 -24.10
CA LYS A 6 39.34 8.67 -24.34
C LYS A 6 38.27 9.75 -24.57
N SER A 7 38.63 11.04 -24.55
CA SER A 7 37.67 12.14 -24.59
C SER A 7 37.18 12.53 -25.99
N THR A 8 37.92 12.20 -27.02
CA THR A 8 37.64 12.63 -28.40
C THR A 8 36.70 11.70 -29.16
N LYS A 9 36.60 10.43 -28.81
CA LYS A 9 35.71 9.48 -29.49
C LYS A 9 34.24 9.62 -29.04
N ASP A 10 33.97 10.00 -27.79
CA ASP A 10 32.62 10.16 -27.28
C ASP A 10 31.91 11.42 -27.80
N GLN A 11 32.66 12.46 -28.19
CA GLN A 11 32.07 13.67 -28.76
C GLN A 11 31.67 13.50 -30.23
N VAL A 12 32.41 12.66 -30.99
CA VAL A 12 32.09 12.41 -32.40
C VAL A 12 30.86 11.50 -32.54
N VAL A 13 30.71 10.50 -31.66
CA VAL A 13 29.54 9.60 -31.69
C VAL A 13 28.26 10.34 -31.27
N LYS A 14 28.34 11.27 -30.29
CA LYS A 14 27.17 12.10 -29.90
C LYS A 14 26.73 13.06 -30.99
N LYS A 15 27.64 13.59 -31.80
CA LYS A 15 27.28 14.47 -32.94
C LYS A 15 26.70 13.72 -34.15
N GLN A 16 26.98 12.44 -34.31
CA GLN A 16 26.42 11.63 -35.41
C GLN A 16 25.01 11.08 -35.13
N ILE A 17 24.63 10.94 -33.85
CA ILE A 17 23.30 10.46 -33.44
C ILE A 17 22.28 11.61 -33.37
N GLN A 18 22.71 12.85 -33.12
CA GLN A 18 21.82 14.02 -32.96
C GLN A 18 21.19 14.50 -34.28
N LYS A 19 21.88 14.38 -35.40
CA LYS A 19 21.38 14.85 -36.72
C LYS A 19 20.15 14.12 -37.30
N PRO A 20 19.93 12.80 -37.06
CA PRO A 20 18.72 12.11 -37.49
C PRO A 20 17.48 12.44 -36.64
N VAL A 21 17.65 12.71 -35.33
CA VAL A 21 16.56 12.98 -34.40
C VAL A 21 15.92 14.36 -34.68
N ASP A 22 16.75 15.40 -34.87
CA ASP A 22 16.28 16.76 -35.19
C ASP A 22 15.53 16.83 -36.53
N LYS A 23 15.87 15.94 -37.48
CA LYS A 23 15.17 15.86 -38.78
C LYS A 23 13.80 15.17 -38.66
N ALA A 24 13.65 14.22 -37.73
CA ALA A 24 12.41 13.54 -37.47
C ALA A 24 11.42 14.44 -36.70
N GLU A 25 11.89 15.18 -35.70
CA GLU A 25 11.05 16.14 -34.96
C GLU A 25 10.54 17.29 -35.80
N LYS A 26 11.36 17.83 -36.70
CA LYS A 26 10.91 18.86 -37.65
C LYS A 26 9.86 18.35 -38.66
N LYS A 27 9.90 17.06 -39.06
CA LYS A 27 8.87 16.45 -39.92
C LYS A 27 7.54 16.25 -39.20
N VAL A 28 7.57 15.85 -37.93
CA VAL A 28 6.38 15.65 -37.10
C VAL A 28 5.69 16.99 -36.81
N LYS A 29 6.46 18.05 -36.45
CA LYS A 29 5.91 19.40 -36.25
C LYS A 29 5.22 19.96 -37.51
N LYS A 30 5.82 19.79 -38.67
CA LYS A 30 5.19 20.22 -39.98
C LYS A 30 3.92 19.45 -40.32
N SER A 31 3.77 18.21 -39.84
CA SER A 31 2.56 17.40 -40.08
C SER A 31 1.42 17.81 -39.13
N ILE A 32 1.73 18.25 -37.92
CA ILE A 32 0.75 18.72 -36.92
C ILE A 32 0.22 20.09 -37.35
N ASP A 33 1.09 21.03 -37.77
CA ASP A 33 0.67 22.36 -38.26
C ASP A 33 -0.16 22.30 -39.53
N LYS A 34 0.00 21.26 -40.35
CA LYS A 34 -0.80 21.05 -41.61
C LYS A 34 -2.17 20.44 -41.29
N ALA A 35 -2.33 19.69 -40.17
CA ALA A 35 -3.60 19.15 -39.73
C ALA A 35 -4.48 20.22 -39.08
N GLU A 36 -3.89 21.15 -38.32
CA GLU A 36 -4.62 22.23 -37.66
C GLU A 36 -5.15 23.29 -38.61
N LYS A 37 -4.49 23.52 -39.77
CA LYS A 37 -4.95 24.48 -40.80
C LYS A 37 -6.11 23.98 -41.66
N LYS A 38 -6.46 22.69 -41.65
CA LYS A 38 -7.59 22.12 -42.40
C LYS A 38 -8.93 22.12 -41.65
N VAL A 39 -8.98 22.50 -40.38
CA VAL A 39 -10.20 22.47 -39.54
C VAL A 39 -10.87 23.86 -39.40
N LYS A 40 -10.38 24.90 -40.07
CA LYS A 40 -11.02 26.23 -40.03
C LYS A 40 -11.64 26.58 -41.39
N LYS A 41 -12.87 26.15 -41.66
CA LYS A 41 -13.88 26.87 -42.43
C LYS A 41 -15.29 26.51 -41.94
N PRO A 42 -16.17 27.48 -41.78
CA PRO A 42 -17.47 27.30 -41.17
C PRO A 42 -18.54 26.89 -42.18
N SER A 43 -19.42 25.95 -41.83
CA SER A 43 -20.72 25.82 -42.42
C SER A 43 -21.82 25.97 -41.35
N ASN A 44 -22.62 26.99 -41.56
CA ASN A 44 -23.80 27.35 -40.78
C ASN A 44 -24.93 26.31 -40.87
N LYS A 45 -25.74 26.31 -39.81
CA LYS A 45 -27.11 25.79 -39.67
C LYS A 45 -27.28 24.29 -39.49
N ILE A 46 -27.48 23.89 -38.24
CA ILE A 46 -28.78 23.33 -37.79
C ILE A 46 -28.72 23.35 -36.24
N GLU A 47 -29.46 24.30 -35.62
CA GLU A 47 -29.80 24.27 -34.23
C GLU A 47 -30.81 23.13 -33.98
N LYS A 48 -30.35 22.06 -33.32
CA LYS A 48 -31.21 21.18 -32.51
C LYS A 48 -30.69 21.19 -31.10
N GLN A 49 -31.54 21.71 -30.22
CA GLN A 49 -31.33 21.78 -28.78
C GLN A 49 -31.02 20.41 -28.20
N VAL A 50 -29.72 20.14 -27.92
CA VAL A 50 -29.33 19.08 -27.04
C VAL A 50 -29.19 19.69 -25.64
N LYS A 51 -30.20 19.46 -24.80
CA LYS A 51 -30.15 19.78 -23.38
C LYS A 51 -28.91 19.08 -22.78
N LYS A 52 -27.90 19.86 -22.38
CA LYS A 52 -26.79 19.38 -21.55
C LYS A 52 -27.36 18.67 -20.32
N PRO A 53 -26.89 17.45 -19.98
CA PRO A 53 -27.27 16.85 -18.71
C PRO A 53 -26.76 17.76 -17.59
N LYS A 54 -27.66 18.23 -16.74
CA LYS A 54 -27.32 18.94 -15.50
C LYS A 54 -26.42 18.01 -14.69
N THR A 55 -25.16 18.34 -14.56
CA THR A 55 -24.27 17.73 -13.57
C THR A 55 -24.91 17.93 -12.20
N LYS A 56 -25.41 16.85 -11.60
CA LYS A 56 -25.81 16.84 -10.20
C LYS A 56 -24.65 17.36 -9.37
N PRO A 57 -24.87 18.25 -8.38
CA PRO A 57 -23.82 18.65 -7.47
C PRO A 57 -23.23 17.37 -6.86
N LYS A 58 -21.90 17.25 -6.85
CA LYS A 58 -21.24 16.21 -6.07
C LYS A 58 -21.69 16.43 -4.63
N GLU A 59 -22.54 15.55 -4.12
CA GLU A 59 -22.82 15.47 -2.69
C GLU A 59 -21.46 15.42 -1.98
N LYS A 60 -21.17 16.44 -1.20
CA LYS A 60 -20.08 16.38 -0.23
C LYS A 60 -20.45 15.23 0.70
N VAL A 61 -19.80 14.09 0.55
CA VAL A 61 -19.87 13.01 1.53
C VAL A 61 -19.52 13.68 2.87
N ALA A 62 -20.50 13.78 3.75
CA ALA A 62 -20.30 14.34 5.08
C ALA A 62 -19.12 13.59 5.70
N GLU A 63 -18.10 14.31 6.10
CA GLU A 63 -16.95 13.75 6.79
C GLU A 63 -17.49 13.14 8.09
N VAL A 64 -17.49 11.81 8.18
CA VAL A 64 -17.91 11.12 9.41
C VAL A 64 -16.82 11.39 10.44
N ILE A 65 -17.05 12.40 11.26
CA ILE A 65 -16.18 12.71 12.40
C ILE A 65 -16.46 11.62 13.44
N LEU A 66 -15.56 10.62 13.47
CA LEU A 66 -15.60 9.63 14.54
C LEU A 66 -15.26 10.35 15.86
N PRO A 67 -16.05 10.12 16.95
CA PRO A 67 -15.77 10.75 18.22
C PRO A 67 -14.34 10.41 18.68
N ASP A 68 -13.62 11.41 19.18
CA ASP A 68 -12.34 11.21 19.84
C ASP A 68 -12.61 10.49 21.16
N LEU A 69 -12.43 9.18 21.17
CA LEU A 69 -12.70 8.32 22.32
C LEU A 69 -11.77 8.60 23.52
N ASN A 70 -10.78 9.50 23.35
CA ASN A 70 -9.75 9.80 24.35
C ASN A 70 -9.21 8.53 25.05
N LEU A 71 -8.95 7.51 24.22
CA LEU A 71 -8.56 6.18 24.68
C LEU A 71 -7.25 6.24 25.47
N LYS A 72 -7.31 5.80 26.74
CA LYS A 72 -6.14 5.72 27.62
C LYS A 72 -5.48 4.33 27.53
N THR A 73 -4.18 4.30 27.68
CA THR A 73 -3.39 3.06 27.69
C THR A 73 -3.85 2.09 28.76
N GLU A 74 -4.19 2.57 29.96
CA GLU A 74 -4.70 1.73 31.06
C GLU A 74 -5.98 0.97 30.63
N THR A 75 -6.94 1.67 30.00
CA THR A 75 -8.17 1.06 29.49
C THR A 75 -7.86 -0.05 28.47
N VAL A 76 -6.90 0.18 27.57
CA VAL A 76 -6.49 -0.83 26.58
C VAL A 76 -5.84 -2.04 27.25
N LEU A 77 -4.97 -1.81 28.22
CA LEU A 77 -4.31 -2.89 28.96
C LEU A 77 -5.30 -3.73 29.78
N ASN A 78 -6.30 -3.08 30.41
CA ASN A 78 -7.35 -3.77 31.15
C ASN A 78 -8.23 -4.59 30.18
N LEU A 79 -8.66 -4.02 29.05
CA LEU A 79 -9.37 -4.78 28.02
C LEU A 79 -8.60 -6.02 27.57
N PHE A 80 -7.29 -5.92 27.35
CA PHE A 80 -6.50 -7.10 26.98
C PHE A 80 -6.45 -8.17 28.06
N LYS A 81 -6.51 -7.80 29.34
CA LYS A 81 -6.63 -8.76 30.45
C LYS A 81 -8.01 -9.39 30.50
N ASP A 82 -9.07 -8.58 30.43
CA ASP A 82 -10.46 -9.05 30.53
C ASP A 82 -10.84 -10.05 29.43
N VAL A 83 -10.29 -9.84 28.23
CA VAL A 83 -10.51 -10.76 27.11
C VAL A 83 -9.41 -11.81 26.97
N ASP A 84 -8.49 -11.92 27.92
CA ASP A 84 -7.37 -12.87 27.90
C ASP A 84 -6.59 -12.83 26.56
N TYR A 85 -6.20 -11.62 26.13
CA TYR A 85 -5.42 -11.44 24.90
C TYR A 85 -3.94 -11.45 25.20
N SER A 86 -3.30 -12.60 25.03
CA SER A 86 -1.86 -12.83 25.22
C SER A 86 -1.14 -13.10 23.90
N LEU A 87 -0.01 -12.41 23.66
CA LEU A 87 0.81 -12.68 22.47
C LEU A 87 1.45 -14.07 22.51
N ASN A 88 1.69 -14.63 23.69
CA ASN A 88 2.21 -16.01 23.81
C ASN A 88 1.16 -17.02 23.33
N LYS A 89 -0.12 -16.85 23.70
CA LYS A 89 -1.22 -17.66 23.15
C LYS A 89 -1.32 -17.52 21.65
N VAL A 90 -1.26 -16.29 21.11
CA VAL A 90 -1.28 -16.05 19.67
C VAL A 90 -0.13 -16.75 18.95
N ARG A 91 1.08 -16.72 19.52
CA ARG A 91 2.25 -17.42 18.94
C ARG A 91 2.07 -18.93 18.90
N PHE A 92 1.46 -19.49 19.91
CA PHE A 92 1.23 -20.94 20.04
C PHE A 92 0.03 -21.39 19.19
N GLU A 93 -1.13 -20.78 19.41
CA GLU A 93 -2.40 -21.19 18.76
C GLU A 93 -2.53 -20.72 17.31
N LYS A 94 -1.72 -19.76 16.88
CA LYS A 94 -1.80 -19.10 15.58
C LYS A 94 -3.16 -18.44 15.32
N ILE A 95 -3.82 -18.02 16.39
CA ILE A 95 -5.13 -17.35 16.35
C ILE A 95 -5.02 -16.01 17.08
N VAL A 96 -5.49 -14.95 16.47
CA VAL A 96 -5.57 -13.61 17.05
C VAL A 96 -7.02 -13.17 17.21
N LYS A 97 -7.33 -12.52 18.34
CA LYS A 97 -8.67 -11.98 18.60
C LYS A 97 -8.96 -10.81 17.66
N PRO A 98 -10.17 -10.70 17.08
CA PRO A 98 -10.55 -9.62 16.17
C PRO A 98 -10.89 -8.32 16.91
N ILE A 99 -9.94 -7.78 17.67
CA ILE A 99 -10.07 -6.53 18.40
C ILE A 99 -9.47 -5.41 17.56
N TYR A 100 -10.32 -4.47 17.15
CA TYR A 100 -9.92 -3.40 16.23
C TYR A 100 -10.01 -2.04 16.89
N PHE A 101 -8.87 -1.46 17.22
CA PHE A 101 -8.79 -0.07 17.67
C PHE A 101 -8.84 0.87 16.47
N THR A 102 -9.56 1.97 16.61
CA THR A 102 -9.65 3.01 15.57
C THR A 102 -8.45 3.95 15.61
N GLN A 103 -7.81 4.08 16.79
CA GLN A 103 -6.65 4.94 17.05
C GLN A 103 -5.78 4.33 18.16
N PHE A 104 -4.51 4.79 18.25
CA PHE A 104 -3.67 4.47 19.40
C PHE A 104 -4.12 5.25 20.65
N PRO A 105 -3.87 4.70 21.87
CA PRO A 105 -3.96 5.50 23.08
C PRO A 105 -3.04 6.72 22.99
N LYS A 106 -3.53 7.91 23.37
CA LYS A 106 -2.73 9.15 23.28
C LYS A 106 -1.51 9.15 24.20
N ASP A 107 -1.61 8.42 25.29
CA ASP A 107 -0.59 8.26 26.33
C ASP A 107 0.25 6.97 26.19
N LEU A 108 0.26 6.36 25.00
CA LEU A 108 1.04 5.13 24.73
C LEU A 108 2.54 5.30 25.01
N ASN A 109 3.08 6.51 24.82
CA ASN A 109 4.45 6.84 25.13
C ASN A 109 4.75 6.90 26.64
N ALA A 110 3.74 7.04 27.49
CA ALA A 110 3.90 7.03 28.95
C ALA A 110 4.26 5.66 29.53
N ILE A 111 4.10 4.58 28.77
CA ILE A 111 4.54 3.25 29.21
C ILE A 111 6.05 3.23 29.39
N GLN A 112 6.53 3.09 30.62
CA GLN A 112 7.96 3.07 30.95
C GLN A 112 8.65 1.80 30.43
N SER A 113 7.98 0.64 30.57
CA SER A 113 8.52 -0.62 30.08
C SER A 113 8.53 -0.70 28.56
N SER A 114 9.72 -0.70 27.96
CA SER A 114 9.89 -0.88 26.51
C SER A 114 9.27 -2.17 26.00
N LYS A 115 9.35 -3.26 26.79
CA LYS A 115 8.73 -4.54 26.46
C LYS A 115 7.21 -4.41 26.42
N LEU A 116 6.58 -3.85 27.45
CA LEU A 116 5.13 -3.67 27.50
C LEU A 116 4.63 -2.76 26.39
N LYS A 117 5.35 -1.68 26.08
CA LYS A 117 5.03 -0.77 24.98
C LYS A 117 4.99 -1.50 23.63
N LYS A 118 6.03 -2.29 23.34
CA LYS A 118 6.10 -3.08 22.08
C LYS A 118 5.01 -4.15 22.02
N GLU A 119 4.74 -4.85 23.12
CA GLU A 119 3.66 -5.85 23.19
C GLU A 119 2.29 -5.20 22.99
N THR A 120 2.04 -4.04 23.60
CA THR A 120 0.79 -3.28 23.43
C THR A 120 0.61 -2.85 21.96
N PHE A 121 1.65 -2.31 21.34
CA PHE A 121 1.65 -1.97 19.94
C PHE A 121 1.32 -3.18 19.04
N ILE A 122 1.99 -4.31 19.27
CA ILE A 122 1.75 -5.54 18.50
C ILE A 122 0.29 -6.01 18.67
N LYS A 123 -0.23 -6.01 19.90
CA LYS A 123 -1.62 -6.38 20.18
C LYS A 123 -2.64 -5.50 19.46
N ILE A 124 -2.34 -4.20 19.27
CA ILE A 124 -3.21 -3.27 18.54
C ILE A 124 -3.12 -3.48 17.02
N VAL A 125 -1.89 -3.64 16.49
CA VAL A 125 -1.66 -3.60 15.03
C VAL A 125 -1.83 -4.96 14.35
N LEU A 126 -1.47 -6.06 15.03
CA LEU A 126 -1.53 -7.41 14.47
C LEU A 126 -2.94 -7.80 13.97
N PRO A 127 -4.03 -7.61 14.73
CA PRO A 127 -5.37 -7.93 14.25
C PRO A 127 -5.76 -7.17 12.98
N LEU A 128 -5.31 -5.92 12.83
CA LEU A 128 -5.58 -5.08 11.67
C LEU A 128 -4.88 -5.63 10.42
N ILE A 129 -3.60 -6.03 10.56
CA ILE A 129 -2.82 -6.63 9.48
C ILE A 129 -3.44 -7.96 9.06
N VAL A 130 -3.77 -8.82 10.03
CA VAL A 130 -4.36 -10.15 9.74
C VAL A 130 -5.71 -9.99 9.05
N ALA A 131 -6.56 -9.05 9.50
CA ALA A 131 -7.86 -8.81 8.89
C ALA A 131 -7.76 -8.37 7.41
N GLU A 132 -6.83 -7.49 7.09
CA GLU A 132 -6.61 -7.08 5.70
C GLU A 132 -5.97 -8.19 4.87
N ASN A 133 -5.06 -8.98 5.45
CA ASN A 133 -4.49 -10.16 4.78
C ASN A 133 -5.55 -11.22 4.49
N GLU A 134 -6.45 -11.52 5.42
CA GLU A 134 -7.54 -12.49 5.18
C GLU A 134 -8.48 -12.02 4.07
N LYS A 135 -8.79 -10.72 4.02
CA LYS A 135 -9.57 -10.14 2.94
C LYS A 135 -8.86 -10.31 1.58
N ILE A 136 -7.56 -10.06 1.53
CA ILE A 136 -6.75 -10.25 0.32
C ILE A 136 -6.75 -11.73 -0.10
N LEU A 137 -6.59 -12.66 0.85
CA LEU A 137 -6.64 -14.10 0.56
C LEU A 137 -8.01 -14.54 0.05
N TYR A 138 -9.08 -14.04 0.63
CA TYR A 138 -10.43 -14.26 0.14
C TYR A 138 -10.61 -13.77 -1.31
N ASP A 139 -10.20 -12.53 -1.59
CA ASP A 139 -10.27 -11.95 -2.94
C ASP A 139 -9.38 -12.75 -3.93
N ARG A 140 -8.22 -13.24 -3.48
CA ARG A 140 -7.32 -14.08 -4.28
C ARG A 140 -7.93 -15.43 -4.63
N GLU A 141 -8.59 -16.09 -3.68
CA GLU A 141 -9.30 -17.34 -3.93
C GLU A 141 -10.50 -17.12 -4.86
N LYS A 142 -11.25 -16.03 -4.69
CA LYS A 142 -12.31 -15.62 -5.60
C LYS A 142 -11.77 -15.38 -7.02
N LEU A 143 -10.64 -14.67 -7.16
CA LEU A 143 -9.98 -14.47 -8.45
C LEU A 143 -9.62 -15.79 -9.11
N LYS A 144 -9.05 -16.73 -8.36
CA LYS A 144 -8.71 -18.07 -8.85
C LYS A 144 -9.94 -18.82 -9.36
N LYS A 145 -11.04 -18.83 -8.59
CA LYS A 145 -12.32 -19.44 -9.00
C LYS A 145 -12.89 -18.81 -10.27
N ILE A 146 -12.88 -17.48 -10.38
CA ILE A 146 -13.37 -16.78 -11.58
C ILE A 146 -12.49 -17.12 -12.80
N SER A 147 -11.16 -17.12 -12.64
CA SER A 147 -10.21 -17.37 -13.72
C SER A 147 -10.22 -18.80 -14.26
N SER A 148 -10.70 -19.78 -13.46
CA SER A 148 -10.83 -21.17 -13.89
C SER A 148 -12.14 -21.47 -14.64
N LYS A 149 -13.09 -20.52 -14.69
CA LYS A 149 -14.38 -20.69 -15.35
C LYS A 149 -14.25 -20.47 -16.87
N LYS A 150 -15.00 -21.27 -17.64
CA LYS A 150 -15.15 -21.06 -19.08
C LYS A 150 -15.96 -19.78 -19.40
N PHE A 151 -16.95 -19.48 -18.58
CA PHE A 151 -17.81 -18.30 -18.70
C PHE A 151 -17.90 -17.55 -17.37
N THR A 152 -17.85 -16.21 -17.42
CA THR A 152 -17.98 -15.33 -16.27
C THR A 152 -19.32 -14.62 -16.29
N THR A 153 -19.95 -14.48 -15.12
CA THR A 153 -21.18 -13.68 -14.95
C THR A 153 -20.90 -12.20 -15.02
N ASP A 154 -21.91 -11.37 -15.22
CA ASP A 154 -21.74 -9.91 -15.26
C ASP A 154 -21.29 -9.33 -13.90
N GLY A 155 -21.78 -9.91 -12.79
CA GLY A 155 -21.29 -9.57 -11.46
C GLY A 155 -19.81 -9.89 -11.25
N GLU A 156 -19.33 -11.01 -11.77
CA GLU A 156 -17.90 -11.35 -11.74
C GLU A 156 -17.06 -10.42 -12.62
N LYS A 157 -17.56 -10.05 -13.80
CA LYS A 157 -16.91 -9.07 -14.68
C LYS A 157 -16.81 -7.70 -13.99
N GLN A 158 -17.88 -7.26 -13.32
CA GLN A 158 -17.90 -6.02 -12.56
C GLN A 158 -16.89 -6.07 -11.40
N TRP A 159 -16.86 -7.17 -10.64
CA TRP A 159 -15.89 -7.37 -9.57
C TRP A 159 -14.44 -7.33 -10.09
N LEU A 160 -14.16 -8.00 -11.21
CA LEU A 160 -12.84 -7.95 -11.85
C LEU A 160 -12.45 -6.51 -12.25
N ARG A 161 -13.35 -5.74 -12.86
CA ARG A 161 -13.11 -4.33 -13.21
C ARG A 161 -12.74 -3.50 -11.99
N GLN A 162 -13.49 -3.67 -10.87
CA GLN A 162 -13.15 -2.99 -9.61
C GLN A 162 -11.76 -3.39 -9.10
N LYS A 163 -11.40 -4.68 -9.15
CA LYS A 163 -10.09 -5.15 -8.73
C LYS A 163 -8.96 -4.66 -9.64
N PHE A 164 -9.15 -4.62 -10.94
CA PHE A 164 -8.18 -4.02 -11.86
C PHE A 164 -7.91 -2.54 -11.54
N LEU A 165 -8.95 -1.78 -11.22
CA LEU A 165 -8.81 -0.38 -10.80
C LEU A 165 -8.12 -0.27 -9.45
N GLU A 166 -8.57 -1.01 -8.43
CA GLU A 166 -8.01 -1.01 -7.07
C GLU A 166 -6.51 -1.35 -7.06
N TYR A 167 -6.11 -2.36 -7.86
CA TYR A 167 -4.73 -2.82 -7.96
C TYR A 167 -3.95 -2.19 -9.12
N LYS A 168 -4.50 -1.16 -9.77
CA LYS A 168 -3.86 -0.39 -10.86
C LYS A 168 -3.34 -1.28 -12.00
N VAL A 169 -4.08 -2.34 -12.32
CA VAL A 169 -3.76 -3.25 -13.43
C VAL A 169 -4.30 -2.66 -14.73
N LYS A 170 -3.39 -2.27 -15.60
CA LYS A 170 -3.71 -1.80 -16.94
C LYS A 170 -3.98 -3.02 -17.85
N LYS A 171 -4.78 -2.86 -18.88
CA LYS A 171 -5.07 -3.90 -19.91
C LYS A 171 -5.79 -5.17 -19.38
N GLY A 172 -6.36 -5.19 -18.17
CA GLY A 172 -7.17 -6.29 -17.65
C GLY A 172 -6.42 -7.64 -17.50
N SER A 173 -5.10 -7.63 -17.29
CA SER A 173 -4.32 -8.86 -17.13
C SER A 173 -4.63 -9.54 -15.79
N VAL A 174 -5.25 -10.73 -15.86
CA VAL A 174 -5.52 -11.58 -14.69
C VAL A 174 -4.22 -12.04 -14.03
N GLU A 175 -3.18 -12.35 -14.82
CA GLU A 175 -1.87 -12.74 -14.28
C GLU A 175 -1.25 -11.60 -13.44
N GLU A 176 -1.28 -10.36 -13.96
CA GLU A 176 -0.76 -9.21 -13.24
C GLU A 176 -1.61 -8.92 -12.00
N LEU A 177 -2.94 -9.05 -12.07
CA LEU A 177 -3.81 -8.95 -10.91
C LEU A 177 -3.46 -10.00 -9.86
N THR A 178 -3.27 -11.26 -10.26
CA THR A 178 -2.88 -12.36 -9.36
C THR A 178 -1.55 -12.08 -8.68
N ASN A 179 -0.61 -11.45 -9.36
CA ASN A 179 0.68 -11.06 -8.78
C ASN A 179 0.56 -9.90 -7.78
N ARG A 180 -0.33 -8.94 -8.05
CA ARG A 180 -0.57 -7.78 -7.16
C ARG A 180 -1.50 -8.10 -6.00
N LEU A 181 -2.52 -8.90 -6.22
CA LEU A 181 -3.50 -9.30 -5.21
C LEU A 181 -2.93 -10.42 -4.32
N ASP A 182 -2.01 -10.08 -3.43
CA ASP A 182 -1.42 -11.03 -2.48
C ASP A 182 -1.02 -10.34 -1.17
N ILE A 183 -0.88 -11.12 -0.12
CA ILE A 183 -0.63 -10.64 1.25
C ILE A 183 0.78 -10.08 1.43
N ILE A 184 0.91 -9.26 2.45
CA ILE A 184 2.20 -8.89 3.03
C ILE A 184 2.39 -9.73 4.31
N PRO A 185 3.52 -10.45 4.49
CA PRO A 185 3.75 -11.22 5.71
C PRO A 185 3.53 -10.39 6.97
N ASN A 186 2.89 -11.00 7.98
CA ASN A 186 2.58 -10.30 9.23
C ASN A 186 3.83 -9.76 9.91
N SER A 187 4.91 -10.54 9.94
CA SER A 187 6.20 -10.15 10.51
C SER A 187 6.79 -8.92 9.83
N LEU A 188 6.73 -8.86 8.51
CA LEU A 188 7.23 -7.73 7.73
C LEU A 188 6.38 -6.48 7.95
N ALA A 189 5.05 -6.62 7.87
CA ALA A 189 4.13 -5.51 8.09
C ALA A 189 4.25 -4.93 9.51
N LEU A 190 4.37 -5.79 10.54
CA LEU A 190 4.62 -5.36 11.91
C LEU A 190 5.96 -4.63 12.06
N ALA A 191 7.04 -5.13 11.45
CA ALA A 191 8.35 -4.50 11.53
C ALA A 191 8.36 -3.11 10.87
N GLN A 192 7.76 -2.97 9.69
CA GLN A 192 7.61 -1.67 9.04
C GLN A 192 6.72 -0.73 9.86
N ALA A 193 5.58 -1.21 10.36
CA ALA A 193 4.72 -0.45 11.24
C ALA A 193 5.46 0.07 12.48
N ALA A 194 6.23 -0.79 13.15
CA ALA A 194 7.03 -0.42 14.31
C ALA A 194 8.10 0.63 14.01
N LYS A 195 8.83 0.44 12.89
CA LYS A 195 9.89 1.35 12.46
C LYS A 195 9.34 2.73 12.08
N GLU A 196 8.30 2.77 11.25
CA GLU A 196 7.75 4.01 10.70
C GLU A 196 6.97 4.84 11.74
N SER A 197 6.29 4.17 12.68
CA SER A 197 5.49 4.84 13.72
C SER A 197 6.21 5.05 15.05
N GLY A 198 7.46 4.60 15.19
CA GLY A 198 8.13 4.56 16.48
C GLY A 198 7.36 3.73 17.52
N TRP A 199 6.90 2.54 17.12
CA TRP A 199 6.04 1.68 17.95
C TRP A 199 4.73 2.36 18.37
N GLY A 200 4.15 3.14 17.46
CA GLY A 200 2.86 3.82 17.66
C GLY A 200 2.94 5.13 18.44
N THR A 201 4.14 5.61 18.80
CA THR A 201 4.32 6.81 19.63
C THR A 201 4.62 8.07 18.86
N SER A 202 4.87 7.98 17.56
CA SER A 202 5.12 9.16 16.73
C SER A 202 3.87 10.05 16.65
N ARG A 203 4.07 11.37 16.54
CA ARG A 203 2.99 12.33 16.36
C ARG A 203 2.06 11.96 15.19
N PHE A 204 2.62 11.50 14.08
CA PHE A 204 1.83 11.09 12.91
C PHE A 204 0.95 9.86 13.18
N ALA A 205 1.42 8.92 13.99
CA ALA A 205 0.64 7.76 14.39
C ALA A 205 -0.49 8.17 15.36
N LEU A 206 -0.21 9.04 16.33
CA LEU A 206 -1.17 9.46 17.35
C LEU A 206 -2.22 10.44 16.83
N GLU A 207 -1.85 11.43 16.02
CA GLU A 207 -2.75 12.47 15.53
C GLU A 207 -3.40 12.13 14.17
N GLY A 208 -2.76 11.25 13.38
CA GLY A 208 -3.15 10.97 12.01
C GLY A 208 -3.39 9.52 11.67
N ASN A 209 -3.32 8.61 12.64
CA ASN A 209 -3.41 7.16 12.38
C ASN A 209 -2.44 6.67 11.28
N ALA A 210 -1.34 7.41 11.05
CA ALA A 210 -0.37 7.17 9.99
C ALA A 210 0.71 6.17 10.45
N ILE A 211 0.38 4.89 10.49
CA ILE A 211 1.28 3.83 10.99
C ILE A 211 2.52 3.68 10.08
N PHE A 212 2.38 3.89 8.77
CA PHE A 212 3.42 3.59 7.77
C PHE A 212 4.01 4.84 7.09
N GLY A 213 3.75 6.04 7.62
CA GLY A 213 4.39 7.27 7.18
C GLY A 213 4.21 7.61 5.68
N GLN A 214 3.07 7.28 5.09
CA GLN A 214 2.82 7.53 3.67
C GLN A 214 2.71 9.02 3.37
N TRP A 215 3.33 9.45 2.27
CA TRP A 215 3.33 10.83 1.82
C TRP A 215 2.12 11.19 0.96
N THR A 216 1.68 12.44 1.05
CA THR A 216 0.69 13.04 0.16
C THR A 216 1.10 14.44 -0.25
N TRP A 217 0.64 14.87 -1.44
CA TRP A 217 0.87 16.22 -2.01
C TRP A 217 -0.43 16.98 -2.23
N ASP A 218 -1.59 16.37 -1.92
CA ASP A 218 -2.93 16.90 -2.20
C ASP A 218 -3.52 17.79 -1.08
N GLY A 219 -2.72 18.17 -0.13
CA GLY A 219 -3.17 19.07 0.95
C GLY A 219 -3.80 18.39 2.17
N SER A 220 -4.27 17.15 2.05
CA SER A 220 -4.84 16.36 3.16
C SER A 220 -3.73 15.62 3.91
N GLY A 221 -3.30 16.11 5.08
CA GLY A 221 -2.26 15.44 5.85
C GLY A 221 -1.60 16.31 6.91
N ILE A 222 -0.72 15.70 7.70
CA ILE A 222 0.03 16.35 8.78
C ILE A 222 1.40 16.78 8.25
N ALA A 223 1.72 18.07 8.36
CA ALA A 223 3.03 18.58 7.97
C ALA A 223 4.11 18.13 8.98
N PRO A 224 5.30 17.69 8.53
CA PRO A 224 6.45 17.52 9.41
C PRO A 224 6.82 18.85 10.10
N LEU A 225 7.24 18.81 11.37
CA LEU A 225 7.58 20.02 12.15
C LEU A 225 8.72 20.82 11.49
N ASN A 226 9.74 20.13 11.00
CA ASN A 226 10.93 20.74 10.37
C ASN A 226 10.85 20.68 8.83
N ARG A 227 9.65 20.84 8.27
CA ARG A 227 9.48 20.82 6.82
C ARG A 227 10.12 22.05 6.18
N ASP A 228 10.93 21.82 5.16
CA ASP A 228 11.34 22.87 4.25
C ASP A 228 10.08 23.52 3.63
N LYS A 229 9.94 24.85 3.80
CA LYS A 229 8.75 25.61 3.35
C LYS A 229 8.51 25.51 1.84
N SER A 230 9.56 25.20 1.07
CA SER A 230 9.47 24.99 -0.38
C SER A 230 8.84 23.63 -0.78
N LYS A 231 8.74 22.68 0.15
CA LYS A 231 8.22 21.35 -0.10
C LYS A 231 6.80 21.18 0.42
N ASN A 232 5.83 20.93 -0.46
CA ASN A 232 4.41 20.78 -0.11
C ASN A 232 3.99 19.38 0.37
N HIS A 233 4.97 18.48 0.64
CA HIS A 233 4.65 17.13 1.08
C HIS A 233 4.17 17.09 2.54
N LYS A 234 3.19 16.24 2.81
CA LYS A 234 2.64 15.95 4.13
C LYS A 234 2.56 14.44 4.35
N ILE A 235 2.44 14.03 5.61
CA ILE A 235 2.11 12.62 5.93
C ILE A 235 0.60 12.46 5.86
N LEU A 236 0.14 11.48 5.12
CA LEU A 236 -1.27 11.20 4.90
C LEU A 236 -1.96 10.86 6.23
N LYS A 237 -3.10 11.51 6.50
CA LYS A 237 -3.95 11.23 7.66
C LYS A 237 -5.01 10.19 7.28
N PHE A 238 -5.30 9.29 8.20
CA PHE A 238 -6.31 8.24 8.03
C PHE A 238 -7.42 8.36 9.06
N PRO A 239 -8.68 8.05 8.70
CA PRO A 239 -9.80 8.11 9.65
C PRO A 239 -9.65 7.08 10.79
N ILE A 240 -9.08 5.93 10.49
CA ILE A 240 -8.83 4.83 11.45
C ILE A 240 -7.51 4.13 11.13
N LEU A 241 -6.90 3.48 12.14
CA LEU A 241 -5.65 2.71 11.98
C LEU A 241 -5.71 1.67 10.84
N ARG A 242 -6.84 0.98 10.70
CA ARG A 242 -7.03 -0.05 9.67
C ARG A 242 -6.94 0.53 8.25
N ALA A 243 -7.38 1.76 8.04
CA ALA A 243 -7.26 2.43 6.74
C ALA A 243 -5.79 2.65 6.35
N SER A 244 -4.91 2.98 7.31
CA SER A 244 -3.46 3.06 7.09
C SER A 244 -2.86 1.71 6.69
N VAL A 245 -3.27 0.62 7.36
CA VAL A 245 -2.83 -0.75 7.00
C VAL A 245 -3.23 -1.10 5.58
N LYS A 246 -4.51 -0.87 5.21
CA LYS A 246 -5.01 -1.13 3.86
C LYS A 246 -4.25 -0.33 2.81
N ALA A 247 -4.01 0.95 3.05
CA ALA A 247 -3.28 1.82 2.14
C ALA A 247 -1.83 1.38 1.96
N TYR A 248 -1.15 0.98 3.05
CA TYR A 248 0.20 0.42 3.02
C TYR A 248 0.27 -0.86 2.17
N GLN A 249 -0.63 -1.82 2.40
CA GLN A 249 -0.64 -3.06 1.63
C GLN A 249 -0.92 -2.79 0.14
N ASN A 250 -1.85 -1.89 -0.17
CA ASN A 250 -2.12 -1.49 -1.54
C ASN A 250 -0.89 -0.83 -2.19
N ASN A 251 -0.16 0.01 -1.46
CA ASN A 251 1.06 0.64 -1.96
C ASN A 251 2.13 -0.39 -2.35
N LEU A 252 2.46 -1.35 -1.48
CA LEU A 252 3.41 -2.42 -1.80
C LEU A 252 2.93 -3.27 -2.98
N ASN A 253 1.64 -3.49 -3.09
CA ASN A 253 1.02 -4.30 -4.13
C ASN A 253 0.91 -3.59 -5.48
N THR A 254 0.96 -2.25 -5.53
CA THR A 254 0.69 -1.51 -6.78
C THR A 254 1.83 -0.61 -7.26
N HIS A 255 2.59 0.02 -6.34
CA HIS A 255 3.58 1.03 -6.71
C HIS A 255 4.78 0.41 -7.43
N LYS A 256 5.30 1.11 -8.46
CA LYS A 256 6.40 0.63 -9.32
C LYS A 256 7.68 0.32 -8.55
N SER A 257 7.99 1.07 -7.51
CA SER A 257 9.20 0.87 -6.68
C SER A 257 9.26 -0.49 -6.00
N TYR A 258 8.11 -1.18 -5.84
CA TYR A 258 8.03 -2.48 -5.17
C TYR A 258 7.83 -3.65 -6.15
N LEU A 259 8.23 -3.48 -7.41
CA LEU A 259 8.19 -4.56 -8.41
C LEU A 259 9.03 -5.77 -7.95
N LYS A 260 10.27 -5.55 -7.51
CA LYS A 260 11.16 -6.61 -7.01
C LYS A 260 10.54 -7.40 -5.84
N PHE A 261 9.83 -6.70 -4.94
CA PHE A 261 9.09 -7.34 -3.85
C PHE A 261 8.01 -8.29 -4.39
N ARG A 262 7.21 -7.84 -5.34
CA ARG A 262 6.15 -8.67 -5.94
C ARG A 262 6.69 -9.84 -6.75
N GLU A 263 7.78 -9.65 -7.48
CA GLU A 263 8.46 -10.72 -8.24
C GLU A 263 9.01 -11.79 -7.31
N LYS A 264 9.68 -11.40 -6.22
CA LYS A 264 10.19 -12.35 -5.22
C LYS A 264 9.05 -13.12 -4.55
N ARG A 265 7.95 -12.44 -4.21
CA ARG A 265 6.75 -13.08 -3.65
C ARG A 265 6.13 -14.07 -4.64
N LYS A 266 6.02 -13.71 -5.94
CA LYS A 266 5.57 -14.59 -7.02
C LYS A 266 6.47 -15.82 -7.15
N GLU A 267 7.79 -15.66 -7.08
CA GLU A 267 8.75 -16.77 -7.08
C GLU A 267 8.49 -17.76 -5.93
N LEU A 268 8.35 -17.25 -4.70
CA LEU A 268 8.05 -18.07 -3.54
C LEU A 268 6.73 -18.84 -3.71
N ARG A 269 5.68 -18.19 -4.23
CA ARG A 269 4.39 -18.83 -4.52
C ARG A 269 4.52 -19.93 -5.56
N LYS A 270 5.26 -19.71 -6.64
CA LYS A 270 5.51 -20.75 -7.68
C LYS A 270 6.23 -21.97 -7.12
N LYS A 271 7.12 -21.77 -6.16
CA LYS A 271 7.85 -22.86 -5.48
C LYS A 271 7.07 -23.47 -4.31
N ASN A 272 5.79 -23.12 -4.12
CA ASN A 272 4.97 -23.54 -2.97
C ASN A 272 5.62 -23.26 -1.61
N LYS A 273 6.51 -22.26 -1.54
CA LYS A 273 7.14 -21.86 -0.28
C LYS A 273 6.23 -20.93 0.52
N LYS A 274 6.31 -21.04 1.86
CA LYS A 274 5.67 -20.08 2.75
C LYS A 274 6.31 -18.71 2.55
N LEU A 275 5.48 -17.65 2.52
CA LEU A 275 5.99 -16.29 2.45
C LEU A 275 6.74 -15.97 3.75
N ASN A 276 7.95 -15.46 3.63
CA ASN A 276 8.86 -15.17 4.74
C ASN A 276 9.15 -13.67 4.77
N GLY A 277 8.83 -13.01 5.90
CA GLY A 277 9.02 -11.58 6.05
C GLY A 277 10.49 -11.14 6.00
N LEU A 278 11.42 -11.94 6.55
CA LEU A 278 12.86 -11.66 6.47
C LEU A 278 13.40 -11.76 5.04
N GLU A 279 12.95 -12.76 4.27
CA GLU A 279 13.37 -12.91 2.88
C GLU A 279 12.82 -11.77 2.01
N LEU A 280 11.55 -11.42 2.20
CA LEU A 280 10.92 -10.34 1.43
C LEU A 280 11.41 -8.96 1.83
N SER A 281 11.82 -8.72 3.08
CA SER A 281 12.38 -7.44 3.52
C SER A 281 13.62 -7.03 2.72
N LYS A 282 14.43 -8.00 2.27
CA LYS A 282 15.62 -7.76 1.44
C LYS A 282 15.32 -7.05 0.12
N THR A 283 14.09 -7.08 -0.34
CA THR A 283 13.65 -6.43 -1.59
C THR A 283 13.18 -4.99 -1.40
N LEU A 284 13.14 -4.48 -0.16
CA LEU A 284 12.58 -3.18 0.20
C LEU A 284 13.61 -2.05 0.32
N GLY A 285 14.79 -2.19 -0.28
CA GLY A 285 15.80 -1.12 -0.28
C GLY A 285 15.30 0.22 -0.81
N ASN A 286 14.30 0.22 -1.68
CA ASN A 286 13.68 1.45 -2.22
C ASN A 286 12.54 2.00 -1.35
N TYR A 287 12.26 1.41 -0.19
CA TYR A 287 11.21 1.92 0.72
C TYR A 287 11.67 3.17 1.48
N ALA A 288 12.94 3.22 1.85
CA ALA A 288 13.57 4.35 2.51
C ALA A 288 14.85 4.78 1.81
N GLN A 289 15.24 6.04 1.99
CA GLN A 289 16.49 6.58 1.40
C GLN A 289 17.75 5.85 1.89
N THR A 290 17.71 5.28 3.08
CA THR A 290 18.82 4.54 3.71
C THR A 290 19.04 3.12 3.15
N GLY A 291 18.20 2.67 2.21
CA GLY A 291 18.42 1.43 1.45
C GLY A 291 18.76 0.20 2.30
N ASN A 292 20.01 -0.26 2.24
CA ASN A 292 20.47 -1.46 2.95
C ASN A 292 20.40 -1.33 4.49
N GLU A 293 20.58 -0.14 5.04
CA GLU A 293 20.46 0.09 6.48
C GLU A 293 19.00 -0.12 6.94
N TYR A 294 18.05 0.34 6.13
CA TYR A 294 16.64 0.07 6.37
C TYR A 294 16.33 -1.43 6.44
N ILE A 295 16.86 -2.22 5.51
CA ILE A 295 16.71 -3.68 5.50
C ILE A 295 17.27 -4.32 6.76
N LYS A 296 18.46 -3.90 7.23
CA LYS A 296 19.07 -4.39 8.47
C LYS A 296 18.21 -4.08 9.68
N ILE A 297 17.69 -2.85 9.79
CA ILE A 297 16.80 -2.45 10.88
C ILE A 297 15.52 -3.30 10.90
N LEU A 298 14.89 -3.53 9.75
CA LEU A 298 13.71 -4.40 9.67
C LEU A 298 14.04 -5.82 10.12
N ALA A 299 15.16 -6.38 9.68
CA ALA A 299 15.59 -7.72 10.09
C ALA A 299 15.82 -7.80 11.60
N GLN A 300 16.47 -6.80 12.19
CA GLN A 300 16.66 -6.71 13.65
C GLN A 300 15.32 -6.66 14.39
N ILE A 301 14.38 -5.81 13.96
CA ILE A 301 13.05 -5.71 14.59
C ILE A 301 12.33 -7.06 14.52
N ILE A 302 12.36 -7.74 13.37
CA ILE A 302 11.71 -9.03 13.18
C ILE A 302 12.29 -10.07 14.14
N VAL A 303 13.62 -10.18 14.21
CA VAL A 303 14.32 -11.20 15.03
C VAL A 303 14.17 -10.90 16.53
N GLN A 304 14.51 -9.69 16.96
CA GLN A 304 14.52 -9.32 18.39
C GLN A 304 13.12 -9.41 19.04
N ASN A 305 12.06 -9.20 18.26
CA ASN A 305 10.69 -9.25 18.77
C ASN A 305 9.96 -10.55 18.36
N ARG A 306 10.69 -11.54 17.79
CA ARG A 306 10.15 -12.84 17.38
C ARG A 306 8.89 -12.70 16.50
N LEU A 307 8.92 -11.74 15.56
CA LEU A 307 7.74 -11.44 14.75
C LEU A 307 7.39 -12.55 13.77
N MET A 308 8.37 -13.41 13.39
CA MET A 308 8.13 -14.60 12.58
C MET A 308 7.15 -15.59 13.22
N ASP A 309 7.05 -15.57 14.56
CA ASP A 309 6.10 -16.42 15.29
C ASP A 309 4.64 -16.06 14.98
N PHE A 310 4.38 -14.89 14.38
CA PHE A 310 3.05 -14.47 13.92
C PHE A 310 2.74 -14.90 12.47
N GLU A 311 3.57 -15.73 11.87
CA GLU A 311 3.28 -16.37 10.57
C GLU A 311 2.89 -17.86 10.77
N PRO A 312 1.84 -18.35 10.16
CA PRO A 312 0.64 -17.68 9.65
C PRO A 312 -0.45 -17.59 10.74
N VAL A 313 -0.62 -16.41 11.32
CA VAL A 313 -1.73 -16.15 12.27
C VAL A 313 -3.01 -15.81 11.49
N ARG A 314 -4.15 -16.29 11.99
CA ARG A 314 -5.50 -16.02 11.48
C ARG A 314 -6.39 -15.39 12.56
N LEU A 315 -7.47 -14.75 12.17
CA LEU A 315 -8.46 -14.24 13.12
C LEU A 315 -9.23 -15.39 13.78
N ALA A 316 -9.56 -15.23 15.05
CA ALA A 316 -10.58 -16.04 15.69
C ALA A 316 -11.88 -15.94 14.86
N ASN A 317 -12.60 -17.04 14.65
CA ASN A 317 -13.86 -17.11 13.87
C ASN A 317 -13.70 -16.90 12.35
N SER A 318 -12.48 -16.84 11.80
CA SER A 318 -12.30 -16.80 10.34
C SER A 318 -12.85 -18.07 9.62
N GLY A 319 -13.02 -19.16 10.36
CA GLY A 319 -13.61 -20.41 9.83
C GLY A 319 -15.13 -20.38 9.61
N SER A 320 -15.88 -19.54 10.33
CA SER A 320 -17.34 -19.43 10.17
C SER A 320 -17.71 -18.76 8.85
N LYS A 321 -16.95 -17.75 8.41
CA LYS A 321 -17.16 -17.09 7.10
C LYS A 321 -16.86 -17.98 5.89
N LYS A 322 -16.06 -19.04 6.04
CA LYS A 322 -15.86 -20.04 4.99
C LYS A 322 -17.07 -20.95 4.77
N ARG A 323 -17.86 -21.19 5.83
CA ARG A 323 -19.10 -22.01 5.74
C ARG A 323 -20.24 -21.29 5.06
N GLU A 324 -20.33 -19.95 5.21
CA GLU A 324 -21.35 -19.13 4.54
C GLU A 324 -21.16 -18.97 3.03
N LEU A 325 -20.01 -19.38 2.49
CA LEU A 325 -19.67 -19.27 1.06
C LEU A 325 -19.80 -20.58 0.29
N ASN A 326 -20.18 -21.67 0.95
CA ASN A 326 -20.45 -22.97 0.34
C ASN A 326 -21.96 -23.25 0.17
N LEU A 327 -22.81 -22.20 0.28
CA LEU A 327 -24.23 -22.24 -0.07
C LEU A 327 -24.46 -21.64 -1.46
#